data_d820fd37a60f68663f48ea80f68dc5f3
#
_entry.id   d820fd37a60f68663f48ea80f68dc5f3
#
_cell.length_a   1.000
_cell.length_b   1.000
_cell.length_c   1.000
_cell.angle_alpha   90.00
_cell.angle_beta   90.00
_cell.angle_gamma   90.00
#
_symmetry.space_group_name_H-M   'P 1'
#
loop_
_entity.id
_entity.type
_entity.pdbx_description
1 polymer ?
#
loop_
_entity_poly.entity_id
_entity_poly.type
_entity_poly.pdbx_seq_one_letter_code
_entity_poly.pdbx_strand_id
1 'polypeptide(L)'
;SFYIGSKNVKILYNDKVIARPLNIYIGGIPIIGIPVAIFPHSSNERRGGWIMPSIGSSNIRGTYLDGLGYYFAPNDYFGSENLITFADKQGLIFESKNIYSKKYSYNGNINFRTRKFLANQEQDITNINQNNITDYSILWSHNQILRKNQNLNANVNFSSSGSLNRETSL
;
A
#
# COMPACT_ATOMS: atom_id res chain seq x y z
N SER A 1 5.48 -19.69 -13.08
CA SER A 1 4.68 -18.65 -13.76
C SER A 1 3.49 -18.26 -12.90
N PHE A 2 3.11 -16.99 -12.92
CA PHE A 2 1.88 -16.54 -12.28
C PHE A 2 0.99 -15.88 -13.34
N TYR A 3 -0.32 -15.89 -13.11
CA TYR A 3 -1.29 -15.17 -13.93
C TYR A 3 -2.52 -14.76 -13.11
N ILE A 4 -3.25 -13.81 -13.63
CA ILE A 4 -4.50 -13.33 -13.04
C ILE A 4 -5.64 -13.80 -13.97
N GLY A 5 -6.64 -14.45 -13.37
CA GLY A 5 -7.79 -14.96 -14.09
C GLY A 5 -9.10 -14.46 -13.52
N SER A 6 -10.08 -14.25 -14.37
CA SER A 6 -11.45 -13.93 -13.95
C SER A 6 -12.44 -14.73 -14.78
N LYS A 7 -13.51 -15.19 -14.14
CA LYS A 7 -14.57 -15.93 -14.82
C LYS A 7 -15.50 -15.01 -15.61
N ASN A 8 -15.78 -13.83 -15.09
CA ASN A 8 -16.65 -12.85 -15.71
C ASN A 8 -15.98 -11.48 -15.70
N VAL A 9 -15.83 -10.89 -16.87
CA VAL A 9 -15.30 -9.54 -17.04
C VAL A 9 -16.34 -8.68 -17.74
N LYS A 10 -16.72 -7.57 -17.12
CA LYS A 10 -17.61 -6.56 -17.70
C LYS A 10 -16.80 -5.28 -17.94
N ILE A 11 -16.71 -4.90 -19.20
CA ILE A 11 -16.06 -3.66 -19.61
C ILE A 11 -17.14 -2.60 -19.81
N LEU A 12 -17.09 -1.53 -19.05
CA LEU A 12 -17.89 -0.34 -19.25
C LEU A 12 -17.04 0.66 -20.03
N TYR A 13 -17.49 0.93 -21.27
CA TYR A 13 -16.74 1.80 -22.17
C TYR A 13 -16.49 3.16 -21.51
N ASN A 14 -15.25 3.62 -21.56
CA ASN A 14 -14.78 4.89 -21.00
C ASN A 14 -15.00 5.07 -19.48
N ASP A 15 -15.28 4.03 -18.72
CA ASP A 15 -15.51 4.11 -17.28
C ASP A 15 -14.61 3.13 -16.51
N LYS A 16 -14.94 1.84 -16.52
CA LYS A 16 -14.25 0.85 -15.69
C LYS A 16 -14.38 -0.57 -16.24
N VAL A 17 -13.46 -1.42 -15.83
CA VAL A 17 -13.51 -2.87 -16.02
C VAL A 17 -13.85 -3.52 -14.69
N ILE A 18 -14.85 -4.37 -14.65
CA ILE A 18 -15.28 -5.11 -13.47
C ILE A 18 -15.01 -6.58 -13.71
N ALA A 19 -14.19 -7.21 -12.87
CA ALA A 19 -13.88 -8.63 -12.89
C ALA A 19 -14.53 -9.35 -11.69
N ARG A 20 -15.15 -10.52 -11.93
CA ARG A 20 -15.89 -11.29 -10.90
C ARG A 20 -15.78 -12.81 -11.13
N PRO A 21 -15.23 -13.59 -10.18
CA PRO A 21 -14.21 -13.20 -9.22
C PRO A 21 -12.88 -12.93 -9.93
N LEU A 22 -11.96 -12.20 -9.29
CA LEU A 22 -10.58 -12.09 -9.73
C LEU A 22 -9.73 -13.04 -8.90
N ASN A 23 -9.03 -13.97 -9.54
CA ASN A 23 -8.15 -14.92 -8.86
C ASN A 23 -6.71 -14.75 -9.33
N ILE A 24 -5.80 -14.80 -8.37
CA ILE A 24 -4.36 -14.82 -8.63
C ILE A 24 -3.89 -16.26 -8.53
N TYR A 25 -3.26 -16.75 -9.59
CA TYR A 25 -2.76 -18.12 -9.72
C TYR A 25 -1.23 -18.13 -9.70
N ILE A 26 -0.68 -19.07 -8.94
CA ILE A 26 0.75 -19.39 -8.95
C ILE A 26 0.91 -20.87 -9.27
N GLY A 27 1.65 -21.19 -10.31
CA GLY A 27 1.80 -22.59 -10.74
C GLY A 27 0.49 -23.31 -11.09
N GLY A 28 -0.56 -22.56 -11.49
CA GLY A 28 -1.88 -23.10 -11.79
C GLY A 28 -2.81 -23.22 -10.58
N ILE A 29 -2.34 -22.92 -9.36
CA ILE A 29 -3.13 -22.97 -8.11
C ILE A 29 -3.63 -21.59 -7.78
N PRO A 30 -4.95 -21.39 -7.50
CA PRO A 30 -5.48 -20.11 -7.05
C PRO A 30 -5.04 -19.85 -5.60
N ILE A 31 -4.28 -18.79 -5.39
CA ILE A 31 -3.75 -18.42 -4.06
C ILE A 31 -4.63 -17.34 -3.39
N ILE A 32 -5.10 -16.38 -4.18
CA ILE A 32 -5.91 -15.27 -3.68
C ILE A 32 -7.12 -15.11 -4.58
N GLY A 33 -8.31 -15.02 -3.98
CA GLY A 33 -9.56 -14.71 -4.66
C GLY A 33 -10.15 -13.41 -4.15
N ILE A 34 -10.41 -12.47 -5.05
CA ILE A 34 -11.10 -11.21 -4.78
C ILE A 34 -12.50 -11.32 -5.39
N PRO A 35 -13.59 -11.22 -4.62
CA PRO A 35 -14.95 -11.43 -5.12
C PRO A 35 -15.32 -10.47 -6.25
N VAL A 36 -14.89 -9.22 -6.16
CA VAL A 36 -15.12 -8.17 -7.16
C VAL A 36 -13.89 -7.29 -7.25
N ALA A 37 -13.32 -7.18 -8.43
CA ALA A 37 -12.23 -6.23 -8.71
C ALA A 37 -12.71 -5.19 -9.73
N ILE A 38 -12.43 -3.93 -9.46
CA ILE A 38 -12.79 -2.79 -10.30
C ILE A 38 -11.51 -2.09 -10.71
N PHE A 39 -11.30 -1.98 -12.03
CA PHE A 39 -10.16 -1.29 -12.63
C PHE A 39 -10.66 -0.05 -13.36
N PRO A 40 -10.14 1.13 -13.07
CA PRO A 40 -10.49 2.31 -13.85
C PRO A 40 -9.97 2.15 -15.29
N HIS A 41 -10.80 2.47 -16.26
CA HIS A 41 -10.43 2.49 -17.67
C HIS A 41 -10.45 3.93 -18.16
N SER A 42 -9.29 4.47 -18.45
CA SER A 42 -8.99 5.81 -18.98
C SER A 42 -10.05 6.90 -18.70
N SER A 43 -9.88 7.64 -17.63
CA SER A 43 -10.54 8.92 -17.45
C SER A 43 -9.52 9.93 -16.92
N ASN A 44 -9.66 11.18 -17.35
CA ASN A 44 -8.87 12.29 -16.80
C ASN A 44 -9.21 12.60 -15.33
N GLU A 45 -10.14 11.87 -14.73
CA GLU A 45 -10.59 12.03 -13.37
C GLU A 45 -9.86 11.06 -12.43
N ARG A 46 -9.55 11.51 -11.22
CA ARG A 46 -9.02 10.67 -10.15
C ARG A 46 -10.09 9.66 -9.72
N ARG A 47 -9.86 8.39 -9.98
CA ARG A 47 -10.79 7.32 -9.59
C ARG A 47 -10.11 6.28 -8.72
N GLY A 48 -10.86 5.79 -7.75
CA GLY A 48 -10.42 4.66 -6.93
C GLY A 48 -10.38 3.36 -7.71
N GLY A 49 -9.46 2.46 -7.36
CA GLY A 49 -9.34 1.15 -7.99
C GLY A 49 -8.34 0.24 -7.30
N TRP A 50 -8.37 -1.03 -7.69
CA TRP A 50 -7.44 -2.03 -7.20
C TRP A 50 -6.05 -1.84 -7.81
N ILE A 51 -5.02 -2.00 -6.97
CA ILE A 51 -3.62 -2.02 -7.37
C ILE A 51 -3.19 -3.48 -7.42
N MET A 52 -2.70 -3.90 -8.59
CA MET A 52 -2.25 -5.28 -8.78
C MET A 52 -0.91 -5.50 -8.14
N PRO A 53 -0.76 -6.62 -7.40
CA PRO A 53 0.51 -6.98 -6.80
C PRO A 53 1.50 -7.48 -7.85
N SER A 54 2.77 -7.32 -7.55
CA SER A 54 3.84 -8.06 -8.20
C SER A 54 4.24 -9.28 -7.36
N ILE A 55 4.64 -10.36 -8.02
CA ILE A 55 5.10 -11.58 -7.38
C ILE A 55 6.53 -11.84 -7.82
N GLY A 56 7.39 -12.12 -6.85
CA GLY A 56 8.80 -12.38 -7.14
C GLY A 56 9.47 -13.19 -6.05
N SER A 57 10.77 -13.42 -6.24
CA SER A 57 11.63 -14.07 -5.24
C SER A 57 13.00 -13.41 -5.24
N SER A 58 13.57 -13.21 -4.06
CA SER A 58 14.91 -12.69 -3.88
C SER A 58 15.59 -13.29 -2.63
N ASN A 59 16.91 -13.26 -2.59
CA ASN A 59 17.66 -13.80 -1.45
C ASN A 59 17.38 -13.06 -0.14
N ILE A 60 17.04 -11.76 -0.22
CA ILE A 60 16.79 -10.90 0.95
C ILE A 60 15.35 -11.02 1.45
N ARG A 61 14.37 -11.08 0.53
CA ARG A 61 12.93 -11.04 0.86
C ARG A 61 12.28 -12.44 0.89
N GLY A 62 12.94 -13.46 0.33
CA GLY A 62 12.32 -14.74 0.05
C GLY A 62 11.34 -14.62 -1.12
N THR A 63 10.30 -15.44 -1.13
CA THR A 63 9.14 -15.28 -2.03
C THR A 63 8.26 -14.17 -1.49
N TYR A 64 7.81 -13.29 -2.37
CA TYR A 64 7.01 -12.14 -1.95
C TYR A 64 5.85 -11.85 -2.90
N LEU A 65 4.78 -11.33 -2.32
CA LEU A 65 3.65 -10.67 -2.98
C LEU A 65 3.72 -9.19 -2.60
N ASP A 66 4.03 -8.32 -3.54
CA ASP A 66 4.34 -6.92 -3.29
C ASP A 66 3.24 -6.00 -3.84
N GLY A 67 2.70 -5.13 -2.98
CA GLY A 67 1.86 -4.04 -3.40
C GLY A 67 0.42 -4.42 -3.81
N LEU A 68 -0.17 -5.49 -3.23
CA LEU A 68 -1.61 -5.67 -3.35
C LEU A 68 -2.33 -4.54 -2.64
N GLY A 69 -3.16 -3.80 -3.33
CA GLY A 69 -3.77 -2.66 -2.69
C GLY A 69 -5.01 -2.08 -3.35
N TYR A 70 -5.43 -0.97 -2.78
CA TYR A 70 -6.56 -0.20 -3.26
C TYR A 70 -6.27 1.30 -3.17
N TYR A 71 -6.44 1.99 -4.29
CA TYR A 71 -6.42 3.44 -4.35
C TYR A 71 -7.84 3.97 -4.16
N PHE A 72 -8.03 4.83 -3.16
CA PHE A 72 -9.29 5.47 -2.84
C PHE A 72 -9.19 6.97 -3.11
N ALA A 73 -10.00 7.47 -4.02
CA ALA A 73 -10.08 8.89 -4.37
C ALA A 73 -11.55 9.33 -4.42
N PRO A 74 -12.13 9.74 -3.28
CA PRO A 74 -13.54 10.14 -3.21
C PRO A 74 -13.81 11.47 -3.88
N ASN A 75 -12.78 12.31 -4.03
CA ASN A 75 -12.84 13.64 -4.65
C ASN A 75 -11.45 14.08 -5.12
N ASP A 76 -11.38 15.25 -5.75
CA ASP A 76 -10.13 15.81 -6.29
C ASP A 76 -9.15 16.30 -5.21
N TYR A 77 -9.60 16.46 -3.98
CA TYR A 77 -8.81 17.01 -2.88
C TYR A 77 -8.14 15.96 -2.01
N PHE A 78 -8.59 14.71 -2.08
CA PHE A 78 -8.10 13.62 -1.25
C PHE A 78 -7.82 12.37 -2.08
N GLY A 79 -6.69 11.73 -1.81
CA GLY A 79 -6.32 10.43 -2.36
C GLY A 79 -5.63 9.59 -1.31
N SER A 80 -5.99 8.31 -1.23
CA SER A 80 -5.42 7.33 -0.30
C SER A 80 -4.99 6.08 -1.06
N GLU A 81 -3.72 5.75 -1.00
CA GLU A 81 -3.15 4.50 -1.52
C GLU A 81 -2.86 3.56 -0.35
N ASN A 82 -3.50 2.41 -0.34
CA ASN A 82 -3.35 1.42 0.71
C ASN A 82 -2.79 0.14 0.11
N LEU A 83 -1.61 -0.29 0.56
CA LEU A 83 -0.85 -1.40 0.03
C LEU A 83 -0.59 -2.45 1.11
N ILE A 84 -0.65 -3.71 0.73
CA ILE A 84 -0.25 -4.84 1.54
C ILE A 84 0.84 -5.59 0.79
N THR A 85 1.95 -5.82 1.46
CA THR A 85 3.07 -6.63 0.98
C THR A 85 3.28 -7.78 1.93
N PHE A 86 3.36 -8.97 1.38
CA PHE A 86 3.75 -10.17 2.09
C PHE A 86 5.10 -10.64 1.56
N ALA A 87 6.05 -10.87 2.45
CA ALA A 87 7.35 -11.42 2.10
C ALA A 87 7.77 -12.48 3.12
N ASP A 88 8.20 -13.62 2.62
CA ASP A 88 8.52 -14.81 3.41
C ASP A 88 9.53 -14.52 4.53
N LYS A 89 10.54 -13.71 4.22
CA LYS A 89 11.59 -13.31 5.19
C LYS A 89 11.36 -11.97 5.90
N GLN A 90 10.38 -11.18 5.50
CA GLN A 90 10.11 -9.86 6.10
C GLN A 90 8.76 -9.76 6.78
N GLY A 91 7.89 -10.76 6.59
CA GLY A 91 6.56 -10.79 7.16
C GLY A 91 5.54 -9.97 6.38
N LEU A 92 4.56 -9.44 7.09
CA LEU A 92 3.47 -8.63 6.54
C LEU A 92 3.76 -7.15 6.74
N ILE A 93 3.69 -6.39 5.64
CA ILE A 93 3.86 -4.95 5.64
C ILE A 93 2.55 -4.33 5.14
N PHE A 94 2.02 -3.36 5.87
CA PHE A 94 0.93 -2.51 5.44
C PHE A 94 1.41 -1.08 5.30
N GLU A 95 1.10 -0.44 4.18
CA GLU A 95 1.42 0.95 3.90
C GLU A 95 0.16 1.71 3.50
N SER A 96 -0.01 2.90 4.04
CA SER A 96 -1.09 3.81 3.68
C SER A 96 -0.51 5.18 3.39
N LYS A 97 -0.60 5.62 2.14
CA LYS A 97 -0.16 6.94 1.67
C LYS A 97 -1.37 7.79 1.38
N ASN A 98 -1.55 8.84 2.16
CA ASN A 98 -2.69 9.72 2.05
C ASN A 98 -2.20 11.10 1.63
N ILE A 99 -2.77 11.64 0.55
CA ILE A 99 -2.46 12.96 0.01
C ILE A 99 -3.72 13.78 0.04
N TYR A 100 -3.64 14.99 0.59
CA TYR A 100 -4.73 15.94 0.55
C TYR A 100 -4.23 17.31 0.09
N SER A 101 -5.02 17.97 -0.75
CA SER A 101 -4.64 19.27 -1.25
C SER A 101 -5.87 20.07 -1.70
N LYS A 102 -5.84 21.35 -1.41
CA LYS A 102 -6.79 22.33 -1.94
C LYS A 102 -6.01 23.51 -2.51
N LYS A 103 -6.15 23.74 -3.81
CA LYS A 103 -5.42 24.79 -4.53
C LYS A 103 -5.53 26.12 -3.79
N TYR A 104 -4.41 26.82 -3.64
CA TYR A 104 -4.27 28.10 -2.94
C TYR A 104 -4.60 28.13 -1.44
N SER A 105 -4.84 26.98 -0.80
CA SER A 105 -5.21 26.91 0.60
C SER A 105 -4.25 26.04 1.41
N TYR A 106 -4.23 24.76 1.14
CA TYR A 106 -3.39 23.80 1.85
C TYR A 106 -3.00 22.61 0.98
N ASN A 107 -1.91 21.97 1.35
CA ASN A 107 -1.50 20.64 0.88
C ASN A 107 -0.80 19.88 2.00
N GLY A 108 -0.86 18.57 1.91
CA GLY A 108 -0.15 17.73 2.84
C GLY A 108 -0.24 16.25 2.48
N ASN A 109 0.55 15.47 3.19
CA ASN A 109 0.54 14.03 3.08
C ASN A 109 0.69 13.38 4.46
N ILE A 110 0.07 12.22 4.63
CA ILE A 110 0.21 11.37 5.80
C ILE A 110 0.59 9.99 5.30
N ASN A 111 1.78 9.52 5.65
CA ASN A 111 2.23 8.18 5.34
C ASN A 111 2.28 7.37 6.62
N PHE A 112 1.58 6.26 6.63
CA PHE A 112 1.59 5.28 7.70
C PHE A 112 2.16 3.98 7.15
N ARG A 113 3.10 3.37 7.90
CA ARG A 113 3.64 2.06 7.59
C ARG A 113 3.70 1.23 8.86
N THR A 114 3.29 -0.02 8.76
CA THR A 114 3.47 -1.00 9.83
C THR A 114 4.00 -2.30 9.25
N ARG A 115 4.86 -2.97 10.02
CA ARG A 115 5.44 -4.27 9.69
C ARG A 115 5.23 -5.23 10.85
N LYS A 116 4.70 -6.39 10.54
CA LYS A 116 4.59 -7.51 11.48
C LYS A 116 5.47 -8.65 11.00
N PHE A 117 6.46 -9.00 11.79
CA PHE A 117 7.31 -10.17 11.52
C PHE A 117 6.52 -11.46 11.78
N LEU A 118 6.71 -12.46 10.91
CA LEU A 118 6.14 -13.78 11.09
C LEU A 118 7.16 -14.66 11.84
N ALA A 119 6.69 -15.37 12.86
CA ALA A 119 7.51 -16.11 13.83
C ALA A 119 8.27 -17.35 13.29
N ASN A 120 8.28 -17.61 11.98
CA ASN A 120 8.80 -18.84 11.38
C ASN A 120 10.24 -18.73 10.87
N GLN A 121 11.02 -17.78 11.35
CA GLN A 121 12.44 -17.74 10.99
C GLN A 121 13.26 -18.40 12.08
N GLU A 122 13.94 -19.48 11.70
CA GLU A 122 15.06 -20.09 12.43
C GLU A 122 16.12 -19.02 12.72
N GLN A 123 15.92 -18.21 13.74
CA GLN A 123 16.95 -17.37 14.32
C GLN A 123 17.06 -17.69 15.80
N ASP A 124 18.19 -18.32 16.09
CA ASP A 124 18.82 -18.50 17.41
C ASP A 124 17.89 -18.64 18.62
N ILE A 125 17.92 -19.83 19.17
CA ILE A 125 17.29 -20.32 20.41
C ILE A 125 17.56 -19.40 21.64
N THR A 126 18.32 -18.33 21.51
CA THR A 126 18.71 -17.46 22.62
C THR A 126 17.80 -16.24 22.85
N ASN A 127 16.84 -15.93 21.96
CA ASN A 127 15.95 -14.78 22.11
C ASN A 127 14.46 -15.15 22.01
N ILE A 128 13.94 -15.73 23.09
CA ILE A 128 12.54 -16.20 23.24
C ILE A 128 11.49 -15.05 23.17
N ASN A 129 11.88 -13.78 23.11
CA ASN A 129 10.97 -12.63 23.22
C ASN A 129 10.71 -11.85 21.91
N GLN A 130 11.16 -12.32 20.74
CA GLN A 130 10.94 -11.58 19.49
C GLN A 130 9.69 -11.99 18.69
N ASN A 131 8.82 -12.80 19.26
CA ASN A 131 7.74 -13.49 18.52
C ASN A 131 6.58 -12.62 18.01
N ASN A 132 6.54 -11.32 18.24
CA ASN A 132 5.50 -10.43 17.69
C ASN A 132 5.93 -8.95 17.66
N ILE A 133 7.13 -8.67 17.16
CA ILE A 133 7.53 -7.27 17.02
C ILE A 133 6.74 -6.67 15.87
N THR A 134 5.88 -5.73 16.20
CA THR A 134 5.19 -4.89 15.23
C THR A 134 5.86 -3.53 15.24
N ASP A 135 6.49 -3.19 14.14
CA ASP A 135 7.06 -1.87 13.90
C ASP A 135 6.04 -0.98 13.19
N TYR A 136 6.02 0.30 13.53
CA TYR A 136 5.19 1.27 12.84
C TYR A 136 5.89 2.62 12.70
N SER A 137 5.56 3.33 11.63
CA SER A 137 6.02 4.70 11.39
C SER A 137 4.90 5.57 10.85
N ILE A 138 4.92 6.82 11.22
CA ILE A 138 3.99 7.86 10.78
C ILE A 138 4.83 9.05 10.33
N LEU A 139 4.63 9.47 9.08
CA LEU A 139 5.20 10.69 8.53
C LEU A 139 4.04 11.60 8.13
N TRP A 140 3.99 12.79 8.68
CA TRP A 140 3.00 13.79 8.32
C TRP A 140 3.69 15.09 7.92
N SER A 141 3.31 15.61 6.76
CA SER A 141 3.73 16.92 6.27
C SER A 141 2.49 17.73 5.92
N HIS A 142 2.44 18.97 6.36
CA HIS A 142 1.33 19.88 6.12
C HIS A 142 1.85 21.28 5.83
N ASN A 143 1.34 21.87 4.74
CA ASN A 143 1.60 23.25 4.36
C ASN A 143 0.26 23.95 4.17
N GLN A 144 0.09 25.12 4.78
CA GLN A 144 -1.13 25.91 4.66
C GLN A 144 -0.81 27.40 4.50
N ILE A 145 -1.49 28.04 3.58
CA ILE A 145 -1.47 29.49 3.40
C ILE A 145 -2.58 30.08 4.27
N LEU A 146 -2.23 30.78 5.33
CA LEU A 146 -3.19 31.37 6.26
C LEU A 146 -3.66 32.75 5.77
N ARG A 147 -2.73 33.60 5.30
CA ARG A 147 -2.97 34.94 4.76
C ARG A 147 -1.89 35.30 3.74
N LYS A 148 -2.03 36.45 3.07
CA LYS A 148 -1.12 36.94 2.02
C LYS A 148 0.38 36.80 2.32
N ASN A 149 0.81 36.81 3.58
CA ASN A 149 2.21 36.69 3.98
C ASN A 149 2.42 35.70 5.16
N GLN A 150 1.51 34.77 5.38
CA GLN A 150 1.58 33.84 6.50
C GLN A 150 1.40 32.40 5.99
N ASN A 151 2.43 31.59 6.16
CA ASN A 151 2.43 30.17 5.85
C ASN A 151 2.62 29.35 7.12
N LEU A 152 1.84 28.33 7.29
CA LEU A 152 1.99 27.32 8.31
C LEU A 152 2.62 26.06 7.69
N ASN A 153 3.75 25.63 8.21
CA ASN A 153 4.42 24.38 7.81
C ASN A 153 4.53 23.50 9.07
N ALA A 154 4.02 22.29 9.00
CA ALA A 154 4.13 21.29 10.04
C ALA A 154 4.69 20.00 9.49
N ASN A 155 5.66 19.41 10.20
CA ASN A 155 6.23 18.11 9.86
C ASN A 155 6.33 17.27 11.12
N VAL A 156 5.82 16.05 11.05
CA VAL A 156 5.90 15.07 12.13
C VAL A 156 6.49 13.78 11.57
N ASN A 157 7.52 13.28 12.22
CA ASN A 157 8.12 11.98 11.94
C ASN A 157 8.16 11.19 13.24
N PHE A 158 7.45 10.09 13.28
CA PHE A 158 7.40 9.19 14.42
C PHE A 158 7.57 7.75 13.97
N SER A 159 8.45 6.99 14.66
CA SER A 159 8.59 5.56 14.41
C SER A 159 8.87 4.81 15.72
N SER A 160 8.39 3.58 15.79
CA SER A 160 8.62 2.66 16.91
C SER A 160 10.03 2.06 16.88
N SER A 161 10.66 1.99 15.70
CA SER A 161 12.04 1.48 15.55
C SER A 161 12.84 2.33 14.58
N GLY A 162 14.15 2.43 14.81
CA GLY A 162 15.07 3.17 13.94
C GLY A 162 15.27 2.54 12.55
N SER A 163 14.87 1.29 12.35
CA SER A 163 15.00 0.57 11.07
C SER A 163 14.03 1.08 10.02
N LEU A 164 12.80 1.44 10.40
CA LEU A 164 11.78 1.95 9.48
C LEU A 164 12.12 3.33 8.92
N ASN A 165 12.84 4.17 9.68
CA ASN A 165 13.23 5.49 9.22
C ASN A 165 14.27 5.46 8.09
N ARG A 166 15.10 4.41 8.00
CA ARG A 166 16.12 4.29 6.96
C ARG A 166 15.55 3.87 5.60
N GLU A 167 14.44 3.13 5.59
CA GLU A 167 13.82 2.65 4.35
C GLU A 167 12.91 3.69 3.68
N THR A 168 12.50 4.74 4.40
CA THR A 168 11.64 5.81 3.87
C THR A 168 12.42 7.00 3.29
N SER A 169 13.76 6.99 3.35
CA SER A 169 14.64 8.05 2.86
C SER A 169 15.32 7.75 1.52
N LEU A 170 14.83 6.75 0.76
CA LEU A 170 15.32 6.40 -0.59
C LEU A 170 14.31 6.79 -1.68
#